data_f836fab80f6ffba6145e9b15bf11409e
#
_entry.id   f836fab80f6ffba6145e9b15bf11409e
#
_cell.length_a   1.000
_cell.length_b   1.000
_cell.length_c   1.000
_cell.angle_alpha   90.00
_cell.angle_beta   90.00
_cell.angle_gamma   90.00
#
_symmetry.space_group_name_H-M   'P 1'
#
loop_
_entity.id
_entity.type
_entity.pdbx_description
1 polymer ?
#
loop_
_entity_poly.entity_id
_entity_poly.type
_entity_poly.pdbx_seq_one_letter_code
_entity_poly.pdbx_strand_id
1 'polypeptide(L)'
;MSKPYQKNIDLYGDGIGKVEYVQHMGDDQRVVNAARVSFGKEVNEISPRDEKLINYLIKHKHSSVLEHCNITFRFKVPLFIRSQHHRHRTWSYNEISRRYTDIDMQFYELNQFRQQSKSNRQASTNQLFNPRLGKVLGVASEVI
;
A
#
# COMPACT_ATOMS: atom_id res chain seq x y z
N MET A 1 -11.76 -20.84 8.16
CA MET A 1 -12.20 -19.55 8.77
C MET A 1 -11.17 -18.50 8.37
N SER A 2 -11.53 -17.57 7.50
CA SER A 2 -10.67 -16.43 7.14
C SER A 2 -10.48 -15.55 8.38
N LYS A 3 -9.23 -15.17 8.66
CA LYS A 3 -8.94 -14.19 9.72
C LYS A 3 -9.74 -12.91 9.42
N PRO A 4 -10.38 -12.31 10.44
CA PRO A 4 -11.08 -11.04 10.21
C PRO A 4 -10.09 -10.00 9.67
N TYR A 5 -10.50 -9.26 8.63
CA TYR A 5 -9.69 -8.19 8.08
C TYR A 5 -9.36 -7.17 9.17
N GLN A 6 -8.08 -6.89 9.34
CA GLN A 6 -7.65 -5.78 10.19
C GLN A 6 -8.01 -4.49 9.46
N LYS A 7 -9.07 -3.80 9.92
CA LYS A 7 -9.58 -2.60 9.25
C LYS A 7 -8.61 -1.43 9.27
N ASN A 8 -7.77 -1.36 10.29
CA ASN A 8 -6.80 -0.27 10.48
C ASN A 8 -5.45 -0.84 10.87
N ILE A 9 -4.40 -0.34 10.24
CA ILE A 9 -3.02 -0.67 10.57
C ILE A 9 -2.33 0.65 10.95
N ASP A 10 -1.82 0.74 12.18
CA ASP A 10 -0.90 1.78 12.58
C ASP A 10 0.46 1.48 11.96
N LEU A 11 0.94 2.37 11.08
CA LEU A 11 2.13 2.14 10.29
C LEU A 11 3.44 2.36 11.07
N TYR A 12 3.39 3.27 12.02
CA TYR A 12 4.61 3.76 12.69
C TYR A 12 4.57 3.60 14.20
N GLY A 13 3.45 3.12 14.77
CA GLY A 13 3.24 3.04 16.21
C GLY A 13 3.08 4.40 16.86
N ASP A 14 2.76 5.43 16.09
CA ASP A 14 2.59 6.82 16.54
C ASP A 14 1.13 7.23 16.73
N GLY A 15 0.20 6.33 16.42
CA GLY A 15 -1.25 6.58 16.46
C GLY A 15 -1.74 7.55 15.38
N ILE A 16 -0.87 8.02 14.49
CA ILE A 16 -1.16 9.02 13.46
C ILE A 16 -1.15 8.39 12.07
N GLY A 17 -0.02 7.77 11.72
CA GLY A 17 0.16 7.14 10.42
C GLY A 17 -0.63 5.85 10.30
N LYS A 18 -1.55 5.75 9.33
CA LYS A 18 -2.40 4.57 9.20
C LYS A 18 -2.75 4.20 7.75
N VAL A 19 -3.03 2.92 7.56
CA VAL A 19 -3.75 2.39 6.40
C VAL A 19 -5.09 1.85 6.89
N GLU A 20 -6.16 2.31 6.28
CA GLU A 20 -7.53 1.93 6.59
C GLU A 20 -8.16 1.28 5.37
N TYR A 21 -8.69 0.08 5.53
CA TYR A 21 -9.53 -0.56 4.52
C TYR A 21 -10.89 0.14 4.46
N VAL A 22 -11.31 0.54 3.28
CA VAL A 22 -12.61 1.18 3.05
C VAL A 22 -13.61 0.18 2.51
N GLN A 23 -13.31 -0.38 1.34
CA GLN A 23 -14.18 -1.35 0.63
C GLN A 23 -13.42 -2.08 -0.45
N HIS A 24 -14.03 -3.15 -0.95
CA HIS A 24 -13.59 -3.82 -2.18
C HIS A 24 -14.78 -4.21 -3.05
N MET A 25 -14.49 -4.46 -4.30
CA MET A 25 -15.37 -5.09 -5.27
C MET A 25 -14.67 -6.32 -5.81
N GLY A 26 -15.41 -7.43 -5.89
CA GLY A 26 -14.88 -8.72 -6.33
C GLY A 26 -14.27 -9.53 -5.19
N ASP A 27 -14.01 -10.80 -5.47
CA ASP A 27 -13.50 -11.81 -4.56
C ASP A 27 -12.78 -12.91 -5.33
N ASP A 28 -12.35 -13.96 -4.64
CA ASP A 28 -11.70 -15.13 -5.25
C ASP A 28 -12.58 -15.83 -6.28
N GLN A 29 -13.90 -15.88 -6.07
CA GLN A 29 -14.85 -16.43 -7.04
C GLN A 29 -14.85 -15.62 -8.33
N ARG A 30 -14.78 -14.29 -8.24
CA ARG A 30 -14.69 -13.40 -9.41
C ARG A 30 -13.43 -13.65 -10.21
N VAL A 31 -12.29 -13.85 -9.56
CA VAL A 31 -11.00 -14.18 -10.19
C VAL A 31 -11.09 -15.51 -10.93
N VAL A 32 -11.65 -16.54 -10.29
CA VAL A 32 -11.81 -17.88 -10.90
C VAL A 32 -12.73 -17.82 -12.10
N ASN A 33 -13.86 -17.11 -12.00
CA ASN A 33 -14.82 -16.99 -13.08
C ASN A 33 -14.24 -16.18 -14.25
N ALA A 34 -13.49 -15.13 -13.98
CA ALA A 34 -12.76 -14.39 -15.02
C ALA A 34 -11.77 -15.29 -15.79
N ALA A 35 -11.06 -16.18 -15.08
CA ALA A 35 -10.14 -17.12 -15.71
C ALA A 35 -10.87 -18.19 -16.55
N ARG A 36 -12.05 -18.62 -16.13
CA ARG A 36 -12.82 -19.71 -16.77
C ARG A 36 -13.72 -19.24 -17.90
N VAL A 37 -13.88 -17.95 -18.08
CA VAL A 37 -14.72 -17.38 -19.14
C VAL A 37 -14.32 -17.88 -20.52
N SER A 38 -13.04 -18.08 -20.78
CA SER A 38 -12.52 -18.63 -22.05
C SER A 38 -12.96 -20.07 -22.32
N PHE A 39 -13.44 -20.77 -21.30
CA PHE A 39 -14.01 -22.13 -21.42
C PHE A 39 -15.54 -22.14 -21.30
N GLY A 40 -16.17 -20.95 -21.22
CA GLY A 40 -17.62 -20.84 -21.03
C GLY A 40 -18.11 -21.45 -19.71
N LYS A 41 -17.29 -21.47 -18.68
CA LYS A 41 -17.61 -22.09 -17.40
C LYS A 41 -17.66 -21.03 -16.29
N GLU A 42 -18.60 -21.23 -15.38
CA GLU A 42 -18.78 -20.41 -14.18
C GLU A 42 -18.93 -21.34 -12.95
N VAL A 43 -18.45 -20.89 -11.81
CA VAL A 43 -18.59 -21.56 -10.52
C VAL A 43 -19.33 -20.65 -9.56
N ASN A 44 -20.18 -21.23 -8.72
CA ASN A 44 -20.91 -20.51 -7.69
C ASN A 44 -20.26 -20.64 -6.31
N GLU A 45 -19.35 -21.59 -6.14
CA GLU A 45 -18.63 -21.84 -4.90
C GLU A 45 -17.16 -22.16 -5.21
N ILE A 46 -16.27 -21.69 -4.34
CA ILE A 46 -14.82 -21.94 -4.44
C ILE A 46 -14.48 -23.31 -3.87
N SER A 47 -13.74 -24.08 -4.64
CA SER A 47 -13.20 -25.39 -4.24
C SER A 47 -11.68 -25.32 -4.03
N PRO A 48 -11.06 -26.33 -3.37
CA PRO A 48 -9.60 -26.40 -3.26
C PRO A 48 -8.85 -26.43 -4.61
N ARG A 49 -9.54 -26.84 -5.69
CA ARG A 49 -9.01 -26.79 -7.05
C ARG A 49 -8.94 -25.35 -7.58
N ASP A 50 -9.89 -24.53 -7.19
CA ASP A 50 -9.95 -23.12 -7.57
C ASP A 50 -8.89 -22.30 -6.85
N GLU A 51 -8.62 -22.59 -5.59
CA GLU A 51 -7.50 -22.00 -4.85
C GLU A 51 -6.15 -22.31 -5.53
N LYS A 52 -5.96 -23.54 -6.01
CA LYS A 52 -4.77 -23.91 -6.79
C LYS A 52 -4.70 -23.13 -8.11
N LEU A 53 -5.83 -22.92 -8.76
CA LEU A 53 -5.90 -22.10 -9.98
C LEU A 53 -5.49 -20.66 -9.71
N ILE A 54 -6.01 -20.02 -8.67
CA ILE A 54 -5.64 -18.66 -8.28
C ILE A 54 -4.13 -18.57 -8.04
N ASN A 55 -3.57 -19.47 -7.24
CA ASN A 55 -2.14 -19.52 -6.96
C ASN A 55 -1.30 -19.71 -8.24
N TYR A 56 -1.77 -20.53 -9.16
CA TYR A 56 -1.12 -20.73 -10.47
C TYR A 56 -1.13 -19.42 -11.29
N LEU A 57 -2.27 -18.73 -11.38
CA LEU A 57 -2.42 -17.48 -12.12
C LEU A 57 -1.51 -16.38 -11.58
N ILE A 58 -1.43 -16.25 -10.26
CA ILE A 58 -0.54 -15.29 -9.59
C ILE A 58 0.93 -15.63 -9.88
N LYS A 59 1.32 -16.90 -9.69
CA LYS A 59 2.69 -17.36 -9.92
C LYS A 59 3.16 -17.09 -11.35
N HIS A 60 2.28 -17.27 -12.32
CA HIS A 60 2.58 -17.08 -13.75
C HIS A 60 2.24 -15.69 -14.26
N LYS A 61 1.93 -14.72 -13.36
CA LYS A 61 1.66 -13.32 -13.69
C LYS A 61 0.51 -13.12 -14.68
N HIS A 62 -0.50 -13.98 -14.63
CA HIS A 62 -1.75 -13.80 -15.37
C HIS A 62 -2.61 -12.75 -14.67
N SER A 63 -2.23 -11.47 -14.79
CA SER A 63 -2.80 -10.37 -14.02
C SER A 63 -4.20 -9.94 -14.44
N SER A 64 -4.59 -10.19 -15.70
CA SER A 64 -5.87 -9.73 -16.24
C SER A 64 -7.09 -10.20 -15.45
N VAL A 65 -7.04 -11.41 -14.86
CA VAL A 65 -8.12 -11.94 -14.03
C VAL A 65 -8.29 -11.16 -12.71
N LEU A 66 -7.24 -10.53 -12.21
CA LEU A 66 -7.26 -9.71 -11.00
C LEU A 66 -7.83 -8.31 -11.29
N GLU A 67 -7.82 -7.85 -12.53
CA GLU A 67 -8.34 -6.55 -12.94
C GLU A 67 -9.88 -6.45 -12.82
N HIS A 68 -10.55 -7.59 -12.61
CA HIS A 68 -11.97 -7.66 -12.29
C HIS A 68 -12.28 -7.39 -10.79
N CYS A 69 -11.25 -7.12 -9.99
CA CYS A 69 -11.37 -6.83 -8.57
C CYS A 69 -10.73 -5.48 -8.25
N ASN A 70 -11.38 -4.70 -7.40
CA ASN A 70 -10.88 -3.41 -6.93
C ASN A 70 -10.91 -3.36 -5.42
N ILE A 71 -9.92 -2.67 -4.83
CA ILE A 71 -9.86 -2.43 -3.39
C ILE A 71 -9.56 -0.96 -3.13
N THR A 72 -10.26 -0.38 -2.16
CA THR A 72 -10.10 1.01 -1.75
C THR A 72 -9.51 1.07 -0.36
N PHE A 73 -8.41 1.81 -0.23
CA PHE A 73 -7.78 2.13 1.04
C PHE A 73 -7.76 3.63 1.27
N ARG A 74 -7.79 4.02 2.53
CA ARG A 74 -7.45 5.37 2.98
C ARG A 74 -6.08 5.33 3.66
N PHE A 75 -5.20 6.22 3.22
CA PHE A 75 -3.86 6.36 3.78
C PHE A 75 -3.75 7.68 4.54
N LYS A 76 -3.15 7.64 5.71
CA LYS A 76 -2.63 8.80 6.41
C LYS A 76 -1.13 8.58 6.57
N VAL A 77 -0.35 9.26 5.76
CA VAL A 77 1.10 9.03 5.62
C VAL A 77 1.83 10.36 5.45
N PRO A 78 3.11 10.42 5.82
CA PRO A 78 3.93 11.59 5.53
C PRO A 78 4.00 11.90 4.04
N LEU A 79 4.14 13.18 3.69
CA LEU A 79 4.12 13.66 2.31
C LEU A 79 5.19 13.00 1.43
N PHE A 80 6.37 12.72 1.99
CA PHE A 80 7.44 12.03 1.25
C PHE A 80 7.09 10.58 0.90
N ILE A 81 6.36 9.86 1.77
CA ILE A 81 5.84 8.51 1.48
C ILE A 81 4.76 8.59 0.42
N ARG A 82 3.82 9.54 0.55
CA ARG A 82 2.77 9.79 -0.45
C ARG A 82 3.37 10.04 -1.82
N SER A 83 4.41 10.86 -1.93
CA SER A 83 5.07 11.18 -3.20
C SER A 83 5.68 9.94 -3.86
N GLN A 84 6.27 9.02 -3.09
CA GLN A 84 6.75 7.75 -3.62
C GLN A 84 5.62 6.81 -4.02
N HIS A 85 4.54 6.77 -3.24
CA HIS A 85 3.38 5.93 -3.53
C HIS A 85 2.69 6.33 -4.85
N HIS A 86 2.60 7.61 -5.16
CA HIS A 86 2.05 8.12 -6.42
C HIS A 86 2.84 7.74 -7.67
N ARG A 87 4.03 7.15 -7.52
CA ARG A 87 4.78 6.59 -8.66
C ARG A 87 4.17 5.26 -9.15
N HIS A 88 3.30 4.62 -8.38
CA HIS A 88 2.52 3.45 -8.79
C HIS A 88 1.32 3.92 -9.63
N ARG A 89 1.48 4.01 -10.94
CA ARG A 89 0.55 4.70 -11.85
C ARG A 89 -0.71 3.90 -12.23
N THR A 90 -0.84 2.67 -11.76
CA THR A 90 -2.03 1.83 -11.94
C THR A 90 -3.15 2.11 -10.93
N TRP A 91 -2.88 2.95 -9.94
CA TRP A 91 -3.82 3.31 -8.90
C TRP A 91 -4.51 4.64 -9.25
N SER A 92 -5.76 4.77 -8.81
CA SER A 92 -6.48 6.05 -8.81
C SER A 92 -6.33 6.70 -7.43
N TYR A 93 -6.05 8.00 -7.41
CA TYR A 93 -5.76 8.73 -6.19
C TYR A 93 -6.69 9.92 -6.03
N ASN A 94 -7.19 10.10 -4.82
CA ASN A 94 -7.79 11.35 -4.35
C ASN A 94 -7.15 11.70 -3.02
N GLU A 95 -6.90 12.97 -2.79
CA GLU A 95 -6.28 13.43 -1.54
C GLU A 95 -6.96 14.70 -1.01
N ILE A 96 -6.77 14.95 0.28
CA ILE A 96 -7.21 16.20 0.90
C ILE A 96 -6.41 17.34 0.29
N SER A 97 -7.10 18.30 -0.30
CA SER A 97 -6.45 19.49 -0.85
C SER A 97 -6.24 20.53 0.25
N ARG A 98 -4.99 20.89 0.51
CA ARG A 98 -4.63 21.96 1.44
C ARG A 98 -4.92 23.37 0.91
N ARG A 99 -5.44 23.46 -0.30
CA ARG A 99 -5.99 24.71 -0.85
C ARG A 99 -7.41 24.97 -0.34
N TYR A 100 -8.12 23.93 0.11
CA TYR A 100 -9.53 24.02 0.49
C TYR A 100 -9.77 23.81 1.97
N THR A 101 -8.85 23.15 2.68
CA THR A 101 -9.04 22.82 4.10
C THR A 101 -7.74 22.62 4.84
N ASP A 102 -7.72 23.02 6.10
CA ASP A 102 -6.67 22.76 7.08
C ASP A 102 -7.09 21.71 8.14
N ILE A 103 -8.27 21.12 7.97
CA ILE A 103 -8.79 20.11 8.89
C ILE A 103 -7.77 18.98 9.06
N ASP A 104 -7.50 18.61 10.32
CA ASP A 104 -6.63 17.51 10.71
C ASP A 104 -5.21 17.60 10.10
N MET A 105 -4.68 18.82 9.96
CA MET A 105 -3.30 19.03 9.54
C MET A 105 -2.36 18.58 10.64
N GLN A 106 -1.53 17.60 10.33
CA GLN A 106 -0.51 17.08 11.25
C GLN A 106 0.84 17.03 10.54
N PHE A 107 1.90 17.15 11.31
CA PHE A 107 3.27 17.12 10.82
C PHE A 107 3.95 15.85 11.35
N TYR A 108 4.64 15.16 10.45
CA TYR A 108 5.43 13.99 10.82
C TYR A 108 6.81 14.42 11.26
N GLU A 109 7.18 14.05 12.49
CA GLU A 109 8.51 14.29 13.04
C GLU A 109 9.40 13.07 12.86
N LEU A 110 10.50 13.26 12.11
CA LEU A 110 11.49 12.22 11.88
C LEU A 110 12.47 12.18 13.06
N ASN A 111 12.32 11.18 13.92
CA ASN A 111 13.20 10.99 15.07
C ASN A 111 14.40 10.10 14.80
N GLN A 112 14.31 9.24 13.79
CA GLN A 112 15.36 8.28 13.46
C GLN A 112 15.46 8.06 11.95
N PHE A 113 16.68 7.85 11.48
CA PHE A 113 16.98 7.59 10.08
C PHE A 113 17.70 6.27 9.96
N ARG A 114 17.48 5.57 8.84
CA ARG A 114 18.27 4.41 8.47
C ARG A 114 19.57 4.86 7.80
N GLN A 115 20.67 4.19 8.11
CA GLN A 115 21.91 4.41 7.38
C GLN A 115 21.80 3.89 5.96
N GLN A 116 22.37 4.63 5.01
CA GLN A 116 22.48 4.17 3.63
C GLN A 116 23.38 2.94 3.54
N SER A 117 23.02 1.99 2.69
CA SER A 117 23.87 0.84 2.40
C SER A 117 25.15 1.28 1.67
N LYS A 118 26.28 0.72 2.08
CA LYS A 118 27.58 1.00 1.43
C LYS A 118 27.68 0.43 0.02
N SER A 119 26.98 -0.65 -0.28
CA SER A 119 27.03 -1.37 -1.55
C SER A 119 25.89 -1.03 -2.51
N ASN A 120 24.76 -0.54 -2.02
CA ASN A 120 23.59 -0.19 -2.84
C ASN A 120 23.05 1.16 -2.45
N ARG A 121 23.20 2.15 -3.33
CA ARG A 121 22.75 3.52 -3.09
C ARG A 121 21.24 3.67 -2.94
N GLN A 122 20.45 2.70 -3.41
CA GLN A 122 18.98 2.72 -3.30
C GLN A 122 18.48 1.98 -2.04
N ALA A 123 19.37 1.33 -1.31
CA ALA A 123 19.04 0.56 -0.12
C ALA A 123 19.53 1.25 1.16
N SER A 124 18.85 0.97 2.25
CA SER A 124 19.27 1.33 3.61
C SER A 124 19.58 0.06 4.42
N THR A 125 20.37 0.22 5.47
CA THR A 125 20.61 -0.84 6.46
C THR A 125 19.52 -0.79 7.54
N ASN A 126 19.46 -1.81 8.39
CA ASN A 126 18.59 -1.81 9.57
C ASN A 126 19.16 -0.96 10.72
N GLN A 127 20.37 -0.43 10.58
CA GLN A 127 20.97 0.42 11.58
C GLN A 127 20.32 1.80 11.56
N LEU A 128 19.76 2.17 12.71
CA LEU A 128 19.15 3.48 12.92
C LEU A 128 20.18 4.45 13.51
N PHE A 129 20.06 5.70 13.16
CA PHE A 129 20.79 6.78 13.80
C PHE A 129 19.87 7.98 14.03
N ASN A 130 20.13 8.71 15.10
CA ASN A 130 19.47 9.96 15.40
C ASN A 130 20.47 11.10 15.15
N PRO A 131 20.37 11.80 14.02
CA PRO A 131 21.23 12.96 13.80
C PRO A 131 20.83 14.04 14.82
N ARG A 132 21.80 14.52 15.61
CA ARG A 132 21.56 15.65 16.52
C ARG A 132 20.94 16.79 15.72
N LEU A 133 19.78 17.22 16.14
CA LEU A 133 18.86 18.15 15.49
C LEU A 133 19.51 19.39 14.86
N GLY A 134 20.61 19.92 15.40
CA GLY A 134 21.26 21.12 14.89
C GLY A 134 21.89 21.03 13.49
N LYS A 135 22.18 19.80 12.99
CA LYS A 135 22.73 19.60 11.63
C LYS A 135 21.70 19.16 10.60
N VAL A 136 20.52 18.75 11.02
CA VAL A 136 19.49 18.18 10.14
C VAL A 136 18.42 19.21 9.75
N LEU A 137 18.22 20.23 10.56
CA LEU A 137 17.29 21.32 10.23
C LEU A 137 17.70 22.08 8.98
N GLY A 138 18.99 22.11 8.63
CA GLY A 138 19.46 22.68 7.35
C GLY A 138 19.06 21.83 6.14
N VAL A 139 18.95 20.51 6.28
CA VAL A 139 18.57 19.60 5.18
C VAL A 139 17.06 19.41 5.10
N ALA A 140 16.36 19.47 6.21
CA ALA A 140 14.90 19.33 6.23
C ALA A 140 14.17 20.54 5.66
N SER A 141 14.78 21.73 5.65
CA SER A 141 14.21 22.93 5.03
C SER A 141 14.34 22.95 3.50
N GLU A 142 15.18 22.08 2.92
CA GLU A 142 15.36 21.98 1.46
C GLU A 142 14.46 20.91 0.81
N VAL A 143 13.67 20.17 1.59
CA VAL A 143 12.83 19.04 1.12
C VAL A 143 11.33 19.37 1.19
N ILE A 144 10.97 20.63 1.28
CA ILE A 144 9.56 21.06 1.19
C ILE A 144 9.20 21.38 -0.24
#